data_5ee10f47b40cb0042ffe202c6dc9282f
#
_entry.id   5ee10f47b40cb0042ffe202c6dc9282f
#
_cell.length_a   1.000
_cell.length_b   1.000
_cell.length_c   1.000
_cell.angle_alpha   90.00
_cell.angle_beta   90.00
_cell.angle_gamma   90.00
#
_symmetry.space_group_name_H-M   'P 1'
#
loop_
_entity.id
_entity.type
_entity.pdbx_description
1 polymer ?
#
loop_
_entity_poly.entity_id
_entity_poly.type
_entity_poly.pdbx_seq_one_letter_code
_entity_poly.pdbx_strand_id
1 'polypeptide(L)'
;RKFHGRGIENLTIYIIVSYVLGYALMILNPSVLGMLILNVSKILQGQIWRLVTWVIYPPSSSSTLWFVIAILFFYYPISASLERTWGSFRFTVYIISGMIFTVISAFIFYFITKGVFDPFLNGAQFSTYYISLSIFLAYALTYPDMRVMLYFVIPIKMKWMAIVYALIVTYDIVRYVMGGAWFMALPIIASLLNFIIFF
;
A
#
# COMPACT_ATOMS: atom_id res chain seq x y z
N ARG A 1 -2.81 -13.49 24.89
CA ARG A 1 -3.86 -12.74 25.61
C ARG A 1 -3.40 -11.41 26.27
N LYS A 2 -2.11 -11.03 26.26
CA LYS A 2 -1.59 -9.82 26.96
C LYS A 2 -1.63 -8.50 26.16
N PHE A 3 -2.05 -8.48 24.90
CA PHE A 3 -1.92 -7.30 24.03
C PHE A 3 -3.27 -6.75 23.48
N HIS A 4 -4.39 -7.14 24.08
CA HIS A 4 -5.75 -6.81 23.59
C HIS A 4 -6.17 -5.33 23.74
N GLY A 5 -5.32 -4.45 24.23
CA GLY A 5 -5.69 -3.06 24.48
C GLY A 5 -4.73 -1.99 23.95
N ARG A 6 -3.72 -2.35 23.10
CA ARG A 6 -2.68 -1.41 22.66
C ARG A 6 -2.69 -1.08 21.16
N GLY A 7 -3.58 -1.64 20.38
CA GLY A 7 -3.75 -1.32 18.95
C GLY A 7 -4.69 -0.13 18.74
N ILE A 8 -4.60 0.50 17.57
CA ILE A 8 -5.56 1.52 17.15
C ILE A 8 -6.82 0.78 16.71
N GLU A 9 -7.92 0.97 17.45
CA GLU A 9 -9.20 0.39 17.08
C GLU A 9 -9.75 1.04 15.81
N ASN A 10 -10.33 0.24 14.93
CA ASN A 10 -10.89 0.68 13.66
C ASN A 10 -9.86 1.39 12.75
N LEU A 11 -8.59 0.97 12.77
CA LEU A 11 -7.53 1.55 11.94
C LEU A 11 -7.91 1.57 10.45
N THR A 12 -8.64 0.54 10.00
CA THR A 12 -9.20 0.48 8.63
C THR A 12 -9.99 1.74 8.27
N ILE A 13 -10.82 2.25 9.17
CA ILE A 13 -11.62 3.45 8.91
C ILE A 13 -10.73 4.68 8.73
N TYR A 14 -9.70 4.84 9.58
CA TYR A 14 -8.76 5.96 9.45
C TYR A 14 -8.00 5.92 8.12
N ILE A 15 -7.60 4.73 7.66
CA ILE A 15 -6.95 4.55 6.36
C ILE A 15 -7.90 4.93 5.22
N ILE A 16 -9.15 4.47 5.26
CA ILE A 16 -10.14 4.79 4.23
C ILE A 16 -10.45 6.30 4.20
N VAL A 17 -10.62 6.93 5.37
CA VAL A 17 -10.81 8.38 5.45
C VAL A 17 -9.61 9.13 4.85
N SER A 18 -8.38 8.68 5.13
CA SER A 18 -7.18 9.29 4.54
C SER A 18 -7.16 9.17 3.02
N TYR A 19 -7.59 8.05 2.46
CA TYR A 19 -7.69 7.86 0.99
C TYR A 19 -8.76 8.75 0.35
N VAL A 20 -9.92 8.90 1.01
CA VAL A 20 -10.97 9.80 0.54
C VAL A 20 -10.50 11.25 0.54
N LEU A 21 -9.81 11.68 1.61
CA LEU A 21 -9.20 13.01 1.69
C LEU A 21 -8.14 13.21 0.61
N GLY A 22 -7.26 12.23 0.40
CA GLY A 22 -6.24 12.27 -0.66
C GLY A 22 -6.84 12.37 -2.04
N TYR A 23 -7.92 11.62 -2.30
CA TYR A 23 -8.62 11.66 -3.57
C TYR A 23 -9.31 13.03 -3.78
N ALA A 24 -9.93 13.58 -2.74
CA ALA A 24 -10.51 14.92 -2.79
C ALA A 24 -9.43 15.98 -3.09
N LEU A 25 -8.27 15.90 -2.44
CA LEU A 25 -7.13 16.80 -2.72
C LEU A 25 -6.59 16.62 -4.15
N MET A 26 -6.58 15.40 -4.67
CA MET A 26 -6.14 15.14 -6.06
C MET A 26 -7.02 15.87 -7.07
N ILE A 27 -8.34 15.96 -6.83
CA ILE A 27 -9.28 16.64 -7.72
C ILE A 27 -9.28 18.15 -7.49
N LEU A 28 -9.34 18.58 -6.22
CA LEU A 28 -9.54 19.98 -5.87
C LEU A 28 -8.24 20.79 -5.90
N ASN A 29 -7.14 20.22 -5.42
CA ASN A 29 -5.86 20.91 -5.33
C ASN A 29 -4.66 19.95 -5.41
N PRO A 30 -4.27 19.52 -6.63
CA PRO A 30 -3.15 18.61 -6.83
C PRO A 30 -1.81 19.13 -6.27
N SER A 31 -1.65 20.45 -6.19
CA SER A 31 -0.42 21.08 -5.66
C SER A 31 -0.24 20.81 -4.16
N VAL A 32 -1.33 20.86 -3.39
CA VAL A 32 -1.31 20.52 -1.97
C VAL A 32 -1.02 19.04 -1.79
N LEU A 33 -1.63 18.16 -2.58
CA LEU A 33 -1.33 16.73 -2.55
C LEU A 33 0.16 16.48 -2.85
N GLY A 34 0.74 17.19 -3.82
CA GLY A 34 2.17 17.12 -4.13
C GLY A 34 3.10 17.52 -2.98
N MET A 35 2.62 18.33 -2.03
CA MET A 35 3.36 18.66 -0.81
C MET A 35 3.31 17.59 0.27
N LEU A 36 2.39 16.61 0.15
CA LEU A 36 2.16 15.57 1.12
C LEU A 36 2.76 14.21 0.74
N ILE A 37 3.07 13.99 -0.54
CA ILE A 37 3.64 12.73 -1.03
C ILE A 37 5.05 12.49 -0.50
N LEU A 38 5.46 11.21 -0.46
CA LEU A 38 6.79 10.80 -0.05
C LEU A 38 7.83 11.26 -1.09
N ASN A 39 8.71 12.15 -0.67
CA ASN A 39 9.80 12.66 -1.50
C ASN A 39 11.04 12.88 -0.62
N VAL A 40 12.04 12.01 -0.79
CA VAL A 40 13.21 11.96 0.09
C VAL A 40 14.06 13.23 -0.04
N SER A 41 14.21 13.78 -1.23
CA SER A 41 14.95 15.04 -1.45
C SER A 41 14.36 16.19 -0.63
N LYS A 42 13.02 16.29 -0.59
CA LYS A 42 12.32 17.31 0.20
C LYS A 42 12.38 17.06 1.70
N ILE A 43 12.36 15.78 2.11
CA ILE A 43 12.55 15.40 3.52
C ILE A 43 13.93 15.85 4.00
N LEU A 44 14.97 15.61 3.23
CA LEU A 44 16.33 16.05 3.56
C LEU A 44 16.49 17.59 3.57
N GLN A 45 15.60 18.31 2.89
CA GLN A 45 15.49 19.77 2.94
C GLN A 45 14.67 20.29 4.14
N GLY A 46 14.25 19.40 5.07
CA GLY A 46 13.51 19.76 6.28
C GLY A 46 12.01 19.54 6.24
N GLN A 47 11.43 19.01 5.15
CA GLN A 47 9.99 18.72 5.05
C GLN A 47 9.66 17.36 5.68
N ILE A 48 9.90 17.21 6.98
CA ILE A 48 9.77 15.95 7.74
C ILE A 48 8.34 15.40 7.81
N TRP A 49 7.31 16.25 7.67
CA TRP A 49 5.92 15.81 7.67
C TRP A 49 5.62 14.78 6.58
N ARG A 50 6.36 14.80 5.47
CA ARG A 50 6.23 13.86 4.37
C ARG A 50 6.49 12.39 4.77
N LEU A 51 7.18 12.15 5.89
CA LEU A 51 7.37 10.80 6.44
C LEU A 51 6.07 10.14 6.88
N VAL A 52 5.04 10.94 7.18
CA VAL A 52 3.74 10.46 7.66
C VAL A 52 2.62 10.78 6.68
N THR A 53 2.62 11.97 6.10
CA THR A 53 1.50 12.46 5.28
C THR A 53 1.34 11.74 3.94
N TRP A 54 2.38 11.07 3.43
CA TRP A 54 2.31 10.33 2.17
C TRP A 54 1.22 9.24 2.13
N VAL A 55 0.81 8.76 3.30
CA VAL A 55 -0.27 7.76 3.44
C VAL A 55 -1.60 8.27 2.90
N ILE A 56 -1.79 9.58 2.83
CA ILE A 56 -2.99 10.22 2.25
C ILE A 56 -3.09 9.96 0.73
N TYR A 57 -1.97 9.68 0.05
CA TYR A 57 -2.00 9.41 -1.39
C TYR A 57 -2.78 8.11 -1.70
N PRO A 58 -3.90 8.19 -2.45
CA PRO A 58 -4.75 7.04 -2.69
C PRO A 58 -4.06 5.99 -3.55
N PRO A 59 -4.30 4.69 -3.30
CA PRO A 59 -3.64 3.61 -4.03
C PRO A 59 -4.14 3.43 -5.47
N SER A 60 -5.28 4.02 -5.84
CA SER A 60 -5.79 4.03 -7.21
C SER A 60 -6.47 5.36 -7.52
N SER A 61 -6.34 5.84 -8.75
CA SER A 61 -6.77 7.18 -9.15
C SER A 61 -7.35 7.25 -10.57
N SER A 62 -7.72 6.11 -11.17
CA SER A 62 -8.11 6.07 -12.58
C SER A 62 -9.44 6.80 -12.88
N SER A 63 -10.44 6.68 -12.02
CA SER A 63 -11.69 7.46 -12.08
C SER A 63 -12.41 7.42 -10.74
N THR A 64 -13.28 8.41 -10.49
CA THR A 64 -14.07 8.52 -9.26
C THR A 64 -14.92 7.27 -9.02
N LEU A 65 -15.57 6.77 -10.05
CA LEU A 65 -16.41 5.57 -9.96
C LEU A 65 -15.60 4.34 -9.53
N TRP A 66 -14.46 4.09 -10.18
CA TRP A 66 -13.57 2.96 -9.85
C TRP A 66 -12.95 3.11 -8.48
N PHE A 67 -12.62 4.33 -8.06
CA PHE A 67 -12.11 4.59 -6.73
C PHE A 67 -13.12 4.24 -5.63
N VAL A 68 -14.38 4.68 -5.79
CA VAL A 68 -15.46 4.36 -4.85
C VAL A 68 -15.74 2.86 -4.80
N ILE A 69 -15.79 2.18 -5.96
CA ILE A 69 -15.95 0.73 -6.05
C ILE A 69 -14.80 0.02 -5.33
N ALA A 70 -13.55 0.42 -5.58
CA ALA A 70 -12.39 -0.18 -4.94
C ALA A 70 -12.42 -0.03 -3.41
N ILE A 71 -12.78 1.15 -2.90
CA ILE A 71 -12.92 1.36 -1.45
C ILE A 71 -14.00 0.49 -0.86
N LEU A 72 -15.21 0.51 -1.41
CA LEU A 72 -16.37 -0.17 -0.82
C LEU A 72 -16.30 -1.69 -0.91
N PHE A 73 -15.75 -2.23 -2.00
CA PHE A 73 -15.79 -3.67 -2.29
C PHE A 73 -14.46 -4.39 -2.07
N PHE A 74 -13.34 -3.68 -2.04
CA PHE A 74 -12.02 -4.28 -1.86
C PHE A 74 -11.30 -3.77 -0.62
N TYR A 75 -10.94 -2.49 -0.55
CA TYR A 75 -10.09 -2.00 0.53
C TYR A 75 -10.75 -2.10 1.90
N TYR A 76 -11.98 -1.62 2.05
CA TYR A 76 -12.67 -1.65 3.34
C TYR A 76 -13.02 -3.07 3.82
N PRO A 77 -13.69 -3.93 3.02
CA PRO A 77 -14.08 -5.27 3.49
C PRO A 77 -12.89 -6.15 3.82
N ILE A 78 -11.84 -6.12 3.00
CA ILE A 78 -10.63 -6.92 3.18
C ILE A 78 -9.89 -6.48 4.45
N SER A 79 -9.61 -5.19 4.59
CA SER A 79 -8.90 -4.65 5.75
C SER A 79 -9.69 -4.81 7.04
N ALA A 80 -11.00 -4.51 7.04
CA ALA A 80 -11.86 -4.66 8.21
C ALA A 80 -12.00 -6.13 8.65
N SER A 81 -12.04 -7.06 7.69
CA SER A 81 -12.09 -8.49 8.00
C SER A 81 -10.80 -8.98 8.64
N LEU A 82 -9.64 -8.55 8.14
CA LEU A 82 -8.33 -8.86 8.74
C LEU A 82 -8.20 -8.24 10.12
N GLU A 83 -8.57 -6.98 10.29
CA GLU A 83 -8.52 -6.28 11.59
C GLU A 83 -9.36 -7.01 12.65
N ARG A 84 -10.54 -7.51 12.28
CA ARG A 84 -11.40 -8.32 13.17
C ARG A 84 -10.77 -9.67 13.51
N THR A 85 -10.14 -10.32 12.55
CA THR A 85 -9.57 -11.67 12.73
C THR A 85 -8.28 -11.67 13.51
N TRP A 86 -7.37 -10.74 13.18
CA TRP A 86 -6.05 -10.66 13.82
C TRP A 86 -6.06 -9.88 15.12
N GLY A 87 -7.09 -9.05 15.31
CA GLY A 87 -7.20 -8.05 16.37
C GLY A 87 -6.46 -6.76 16.03
N SER A 88 -6.93 -5.66 16.60
CA SER A 88 -6.44 -4.31 16.31
C SER A 88 -4.94 -4.13 16.50
N PHE A 89 -4.34 -4.79 17.50
CA PHE A 89 -2.91 -4.68 17.76
C PHE A 89 -2.06 -5.27 16.63
N ARG A 90 -2.32 -6.52 16.23
CA ARG A 90 -1.56 -7.17 15.15
C ARG A 90 -1.74 -6.45 13.82
N PHE A 91 -2.96 -6.02 13.52
CA PHE A 91 -3.26 -5.27 12.32
C PHE A 91 -2.53 -3.92 12.30
N THR A 92 -2.54 -3.19 13.43
CA THR A 92 -1.79 -1.93 13.57
C THR A 92 -0.29 -2.12 13.35
N VAL A 93 0.30 -3.13 13.97
CA VAL A 93 1.75 -3.44 13.78
C VAL A 93 2.05 -3.76 12.33
N TYR A 94 1.19 -4.55 11.67
CA TYR A 94 1.35 -4.90 10.25
C TYR A 94 1.35 -3.67 9.34
N ILE A 95 0.41 -2.76 9.55
CA ILE A 95 0.31 -1.53 8.75
C ILE A 95 1.50 -0.60 9.01
N ILE A 96 1.83 -0.35 10.28
CA ILE A 96 2.94 0.54 10.65
C ILE A 96 4.28 -0.02 10.15
N SER A 97 4.52 -1.32 10.28
CA SER A 97 5.75 -1.94 9.74
C SER A 97 5.82 -1.81 8.22
N GLY A 98 4.69 -2.00 7.51
CA GLY A 98 4.63 -1.77 6.06
C GLY A 98 4.94 -0.32 5.67
N MET A 99 4.45 0.66 6.43
CA MET A 99 4.79 2.07 6.23
C MET A 99 6.28 2.33 6.44
N ILE A 100 6.87 1.78 7.51
CA ILE A 100 8.30 1.93 7.83
C ILE A 100 9.15 1.32 6.71
N PHE A 101 8.84 0.10 6.26
CA PHE A 101 9.57 -0.54 5.15
C PHE A 101 9.46 0.25 3.85
N THR A 102 8.31 0.84 3.56
CA THR A 102 8.14 1.71 2.40
C THR A 102 9.02 2.94 2.49
N VAL A 103 9.06 3.60 3.63
CA VAL A 103 9.93 4.76 3.85
C VAL A 103 11.40 4.38 3.72
N ILE A 104 11.83 3.27 4.36
CA ILE A 104 13.21 2.77 4.26
C ILE A 104 13.56 2.48 2.80
N SER A 105 12.67 1.82 2.06
CA SER A 105 12.90 1.53 0.63
C SER A 105 13.04 2.79 -0.22
N ALA A 106 12.27 3.86 0.10
CA ALA A 106 12.39 5.15 -0.57
C ALA A 106 13.75 5.82 -0.32
N PHE A 107 14.27 5.76 0.92
CA PHE A 107 15.60 6.26 1.23
C PHE A 107 16.69 5.45 0.52
N ILE A 108 16.61 4.12 0.56
CA ILE A 108 17.55 3.24 -0.15
C ILE A 108 17.53 3.57 -1.66
N PHE A 109 16.35 3.70 -2.25
CA PHE A 109 16.19 4.10 -3.64
C PHE A 109 16.88 5.45 -3.94
N TYR A 110 16.62 6.44 -3.11
CA TYR A 110 17.22 7.78 -3.25
C TYR A 110 18.74 7.73 -3.23
N PHE A 111 19.34 7.02 -2.28
CA PHE A 111 20.80 6.95 -2.16
C PHE A 111 21.43 6.13 -3.31
N ILE A 112 20.82 5.06 -3.76
CA ILE A 112 21.31 4.27 -4.90
C ILE A 112 21.27 5.09 -6.18
N THR A 113 20.17 5.80 -6.41
CA THR A 113 19.98 6.59 -7.63
C THR A 113 20.60 7.99 -7.55
N LYS A 114 21.25 8.33 -6.42
CA LYS A 114 21.81 9.66 -6.13
C LYS A 114 20.78 10.78 -6.33
N GLY A 115 19.53 10.51 -6.08
CA GLY A 115 18.42 11.45 -6.23
C GLY A 115 18.03 11.79 -7.68
N VAL A 116 18.65 11.19 -8.68
CA VAL A 116 18.39 11.52 -10.10
C VAL A 116 16.94 11.27 -10.49
N PHE A 117 16.33 10.20 -9.97
CA PHE A 117 14.96 9.83 -10.30
C PHE A 117 13.90 10.38 -9.34
N ASP A 118 14.31 10.97 -8.22
CA ASP A 118 13.38 11.48 -7.19
C ASP A 118 12.39 12.55 -7.72
N PRO A 119 12.80 13.49 -8.61
CA PRO A 119 11.88 14.47 -9.20
C PRO A 119 10.82 13.86 -10.14
N PHE A 120 11.09 12.68 -10.71
CA PHE A 120 10.21 12.01 -11.67
C PHE A 120 9.21 11.07 -10.98
N LEU A 121 9.41 10.76 -9.71
CA LEU A 121 8.54 9.88 -8.93
C LEU A 121 7.44 10.70 -8.27
N ASN A 122 6.30 10.83 -8.93
CA ASN A 122 5.13 11.59 -8.47
C ASN A 122 4.39 10.94 -7.28
N GLY A 123 5.11 10.36 -6.32
CA GLY A 123 4.52 9.70 -5.14
C GLY A 123 3.85 8.36 -5.43
N ALA A 124 3.52 8.05 -6.68
CA ALA A 124 2.85 6.80 -7.05
C ALA A 124 3.71 5.57 -6.80
N GLN A 125 5.03 5.68 -6.96
CA GLN A 125 5.97 4.58 -6.75
C GLN A 125 6.09 4.17 -5.27
N PHE A 126 6.02 5.14 -4.35
CA PHE A 126 6.06 4.92 -2.90
C PHE A 126 4.72 5.30 -2.26
N SER A 127 3.64 4.79 -2.83
CA SER A 127 2.29 4.95 -2.31
C SER A 127 1.89 3.77 -1.42
N THR A 128 0.74 3.88 -0.80
CA THR A 128 0.11 2.79 -0.03
C THR A 128 -0.37 1.63 -0.91
N TYR A 129 -0.20 1.70 -2.23
CA TYR A 129 -0.60 0.66 -3.18
C TYR A 129 -0.02 -0.71 -2.82
N TYR A 130 1.30 -0.79 -2.59
CA TYR A 130 1.94 -2.06 -2.25
C TYR A 130 1.57 -2.56 -0.85
N ILE A 131 1.30 -1.66 0.10
CA ILE A 131 0.76 -2.04 1.42
C ILE A 131 -0.62 -2.65 1.26
N SER A 132 -1.50 -2.03 0.47
CA SER A 132 -2.84 -2.56 0.18
C SER A 132 -2.79 -3.92 -0.50
N LEU A 133 -1.83 -4.14 -1.40
CA LEU A 133 -1.60 -5.43 -2.04
C LEU A 133 -1.07 -6.49 -1.05
N SER A 134 -0.20 -6.11 -0.12
CA SER A 134 0.24 -7.03 0.93
C SER A 134 -0.90 -7.42 1.88
N ILE A 135 -1.81 -6.49 2.19
CA ILE A 135 -3.05 -6.77 2.93
C ILE A 135 -3.94 -7.77 2.16
N PHE A 136 -4.05 -7.60 0.84
CA PHE A 136 -4.78 -8.54 -0.02
C PHE A 136 -4.18 -9.95 0.03
N LEU A 137 -2.85 -10.10 -0.06
CA LEU A 137 -2.18 -11.40 0.09
C LEU A 137 -2.43 -12.01 1.48
N ALA A 138 -2.31 -11.20 2.53
CA ALA A 138 -2.58 -11.59 3.90
C ALA A 138 -4.02 -12.11 4.08
N TYR A 139 -4.97 -11.42 3.47
CA TYR A 139 -6.37 -11.82 3.45
C TYR A 139 -6.57 -13.15 2.69
N ALA A 140 -5.93 -13.30 1.53
CA ALA A 140 -6.04 -14.51 0.73
C ALA A 140 -5.46 -15.75 1.43
N LEU A 141 -4.40 -15.60 2.25
CA LEU A 141 -3.88 -16.68 3.08
C LEU A 141 -4.77 -16.98 4.28
N THR A 142 -5.39 -15.95 4.87
CA THR A 142 -6.30 -16.11 6.00
C THR A 142 -7.61 -16.76 5.57
N TYR A 143 -8.11 -16.45 4.37
CA TYR A 143 -9.39 -16.90 3.82
C TYR A 143 -9.27 -17.46 2.39
N PRO A 144 -8.54 -18.56 2.17
CA PRO A 144 -8.19 -19.04 0.82
C PRO A 144 -9.39 -19.48 -0.02
N ASP A 145 -10.42 -20.02 0.62
CA ASP A 145 -11.62 -20.53 -0.06
C ASP A 145 -12.77 -19.54 -0.17
N MET A 146 -12.58 -18.34 0.39
CA MET A 146 -13.55 -17.26 0.23
C MET A 146 -13.68 -16.86 -1.24
N ARG A 147 -14.92 -16.67 -1.69
CA ARG A 147 -15.20 -16.26 -3.07
C ARG A 147 -15.45 -14.77 -3.14
N VAL A 148 -14.75 -14.11 -4.04
CA VAL A 148 -14.97 -12.70 -4.38
C VAL A 148 -15.57 -12.65 -5.78
N MET A 149 -16.60 -11.83 -5.96
CA MET A 149 -17.23 -11.61 -7.27
C MET A 149 -16.39 -10.68 -8.11
N LEU A 150 -15.67 -11.23 -9.09
CA LEU A 150 -14.96 -10.42 -10.07
C LEU A 150 -15.99 -9.80 -11.02
N TYR A 151 -15.96 -8.46 -11.15
CA TYR A 151 -16.94 -7.68 -11.92
C TYR A 151 -18.41 -8.03 -11.58
N PHE A 152 -18.69 -8.45 -10.34
CA PHE A 152 -20.02 -8.85 -9.86
C PHE A 152 -20.65 -10.07 -10.56
N VAL A 153 -19.90 -10.77 -11.41
CA VAL A 153 -20.40 -11.86 -12.27
C VAL A 153 -19.68 -13.18 -11.96
N ILE A 154 -18.35 -13.16 -11.83
CA ILE A 154 -17.55 -14.39 -11.75
C ILE A 154 -17.08 -14.61 -10.32
N PRO A 155 -17.55 -15.67 -9.61
CA PRO A 155 -17.08 -16.02 -8.28
C PRO A 155 -15.71 -16.69 -8.35
N ILE A 156 -14.64 -15.97 -7.98
CA ILE A 156 -13.28 -16.51 -7.93
C ILE A 156 -12.86 -16.70 -6.48
N LYS A 157 -12.22 -17.83 -6.16
CA LYS A 157 -11.63 -18.04 -4.84
C LYS A 157 -10.40 -17.15 -4.64
N MET A 158 -10.25 -16.58 -3.44
CA MET A 158 -9.16 -15.68 -3.09
C MET A 158 -7.78 -16.27 -3.37
N LYS A 159 -7.57 -17.56 -3.13
CA LYS A 159 -6.29 -18.24 -3.43
C LYS A 159 -5.85 -18.11 -4.89
N TRP A 160 -6.79 -18.22 -5.84
CA TRP A 160 -6.46 -18.07 -7.26
C TRP A 160 -6.07 -16.63 -7.62
N MET A 161 -6.78 -15.64 -7.05
CA MET A 161 -6.43 -14.25 -7.23
C MET A 161 -5.05 -13.93 -6.64
N ALA A 162 -4.71 -14.50 -5.47
CA ALA A 162 -3.40 -14.35 -4.86
C ALA A 162 -2.27 -14.96 -5.70
N ILE A 163 -2.49 -16.14 -6.32
CA ILE A 163 -1.52 -16.77 -7.21
C ILE A 163 -1.29 -15.90 -8.45
N VAL A 164 -2.35 -15.43 -9.10
CA VAL A 164 -2.24 -14.53 -10.25
C VAL A 164 -1.48 -13.26 -9.88
N TYR A 165 -1.80 -12.67 -8.73
CA TYR A 165 -1.10 -11.50 -8.23
C TYR A 165 0.39 -11.78 -7.97
N ALA A 166 0.72 -12.90 -7.31
CA ALA A 166 2.11 -13.30 -7.07
C ALA A 166 2.90 -13.47 -8.37
N LEU A 167 2.28 -14.03 -9.41
CA LEU A 167 2.88 -14.16 -10.74
C LEU A 167 3.14 -12.79 -11.39
N ILE A 168 2.17 -11.86 -11.31
CA ILE A 168 2.33 -10.50 -11.85
C ILE A 168 3.48 -9.78 -11.14
N VAL A 169 3.53 -9.83 -9.83
CA VAL A 169 4.59 -9.19 -9.03
C VAL A 169 5.96 -9.79 -9.34
N THR A 170 6.03 -11.12 -9.46
CA THR A 170 7.28 -11.79 -9.86
C THR A 170 7.72 -11.37 -11.25
N TYR A 171 6.80 -11.29 -12.20
CA TYR A 171 7.08 -10.81 -13.55
C TYR A 171 7.61 -9.36 -13.54
N ASP A 172 6.99 -8.46 -12.78
CA ASP A 172 7.44 -7.07 -12.66
C ASP A 172 8.85 -6.96 -12.07
N ILE A 173 9.15 -7.73 -11.02
CA ILE A 173 10.50 -7.79 -10.44
C ILE A 173 11.51 -8.27 -11.47
N VAL A 174 11.23 -9.38 -12.15
CA VAL A 174 12.13 -9.94 -13.19
C VAL A 174 12.35 -8.93 -14.32
N ARG A 175 11.28 -8.28 -14.78
CA ARG A 175 11.35 -7.25 -15.81
C ARG A 175 12.25 -6.07 -15.40
N TYR A 176 12.12 -5.58 -14.17
CA TYR A 176 12.95 -4.50 -13.65
C TYR A 176 14.43 -4.93 -13.55
N VAL A 177 14.68 -6.13 -13.06
CA VAL A 177 16.05 -6.67 -12.96
C VAL A 177 16.69 -6.86 -14.34
N MET A 178 15.99 -7.46 -15.28
CA MET A 178 16.49 -7.68 -16.66
C MET A 178 16.66 -6.36 -17.42
N GLY A 179 15.83 -5.36 -17.16
CA GLY A 179 15.93 -4.02 -17.76
C GLY A 179 17.00 -3.14 -17.14
N GLY A 180 17.78 -3.63 -16.16
CA GLY A 180 18.82 -2.85 -15.47
C GLY A 180 18.26 -1.83 -14.45
N ALA A 181 16.95 -1.77 -14.28
CA ALA A 181 16.26 -0.85 -13.35
C ALA A 181 15.83 -1.57 -12.06
N TRP A 182 16.66 -2.49 -11.54
CA TRP A 182 16.36 -3.32 -10.37
C TRP A 182 15.91 -2.53 -9.14
N PHE A 183 16.39 -1.29 -8.99
CA PHE A 183 16.01 -0.39 -7.91
C PHE A 183 14.51 -0.03 -7.93
N MET A 184 13.83 -0.14 -9.07
CA MET A 184 12.37 0.05 -9.17
C MET A 184 11.58 -1.08 -8.47
N ALA A 185 12.21 -2.23 -8.20
CA ALA A 185 11.59 -3.32 -7.46
C ALA A 185 11.61 -3.10 -5.92
N LEU A 186 12.35 -2.11 -5.41
CA LEU A 186 12.50 -1.88 -3.96
C LEU A 186 11.17 -1.72 -3.20
N PRO A 187 10.18 -0.92 -3.66
CA PRO A 187 8.89 -0.81 -2.96
C PRO A 187 8.12 -2.13 -2.93
N ILE A 188 8.22 -2.91 -4.00
CA ILE A 188 7.59 -4.23 -4.11
C ILE A 188 8.22 -5.19 -3.08
N ILE A 189 9.55 -5.25 -3.07
CA ILE A 189 10.32 -6.08 -2.15
C ILE A 189 10.03 -5.69 -0.70
N ALA A 190 9.96 -4.39 -0.39
CA ALA A 190 9.65 -3.90 0.95
C ALA A 190 8.28 -4.37 1.44
N SER A 191 7.27 -4.34 0.58
CA SER A 191 5.92 -4.79 0.91
C SER A 191 5.85 -6.31 1.10
N LEU A 192 6.55 -7.08 0.24
CA LEU A 192 6.64 -8.54 0.36
C LEU A 192 7.43 -8.97 1.60
N LEU A 193 8.49 -8.26 1.97
CA LEU A 193 9.23 -8.51 3.21
C LEU A 193 8.32 -8.32 4.42
N ASN A 194 7.52 -7.25 4.46
CA ASN A 194 6.56 -7.05 5.52
C ASN A 194 5.58 -8.22 5.64
N PHE A 195 5.08 -8.69 4.51
CA PHE A 195 4.19 -9.84 4.45
C PHE A 195 4.87 -11.12 4.95
N ILE A 196 6.09 -11.44 4.49
CA ILE A 196 6.85 -12.66 4.87
C ILE A 196 7.22 -12.66 6.36
N ILE A 197 7.61 -11.51 6.92
CA ILE A 197 7.98 -11.40 8.33
C ILE A 197 6.78 -11.62 9.24
N PHE A 198 5.58 -11.29 8.77
CA PHE A 198 4.36 -11.38 9.55
C PHE A 198 3.68 -12.75 9.50
N PHE A 199 3.93 -13.53 8.45
CA PHE A 199 3.42 -14.88 8.21
C PHE A 199 4.49 -15.95 8.31
#